data_ae4cfbaf403596b932f290ab6b8339c6
#
_entry.id   ae4cfbaf403596b932f290ab6b8339c6
#
_cell.length_a   1.000
_cell.length_b   1.000
_cell.length_c   1.000
_cell.angle_alpha   90.00
_cell.angle_beta   90.00
_cell.angle_gamma   90.00
#
_symmetry.space_group_name_H-M   'P 1'
#
loop_
_entity.id
_entity.type
_entity.pdbx_description
1 polymer ?
#
loop_
_entity_poly.entity_id
_entity_poly.type
_entity_poly.pdbx_seq_one_letter_code
_entity_poly.pdbx_strand_id
1 'polypeptide(L)'
;MQVCKSVKLRMRDRRNGTKSLFLDFWPGYRDPETMELIRRRSLGLYIYANPTNAQQKQYNEIILSKAEVIRCRVFIDVIRDCRLILRN
;
A
#
# COMPACT_ATOMS: atom_id res chain seq x y z
N MET A 1 7.98 -18.41 12.16
CA MET A 1 7.03 -17.30 11.99
C MET A 1 7.46 -16.44 10.81
N GLN A 2 6.53 -16.15 9.91
CA GLN A 2 6.84 -15.29 8.77
C GLN A 2 6.83 -13.83 9.18
N VAL A 3 7.89 -13.12 8.81
CA VAL A 3 8.03 -11.69 9.04
C VAL A 3 7.89 -10.99 7.68
N CYS A 4 7.03 -9.99 7.61
CA CYS A 4 6.86 -9.22 6.39
C CYS A 4 8.17 -8.48 6.07
N LYS A 5 8.71 -8.73 4.89
CA LYS A 5 10.01 -8.17 4.49
C LYS A 5 9.87 -6.91 3.65
N SER A 6 8.76 -6.74 2.96
CA SER A 6 8.59 -5.58 2.12
C SER A 6 7.12 -5.21 1.96
N VAL A 7 6.89 -3.93 1.80
CA VAL A 7 5.58 -3.37 1.45
C VAL A 7 5.82 -2.49 0.22
N LYS A 8 5.20 -2.87 -0.90
CA LYS A 8 5.37 -2.17 -2.17
C LYS A 8 4.07 -1.51 -2.58
N LEU A 9 4.19 -0.31 -3.14
CA LEU A 9 3.07 0.40 -3.74
C LEU A 9 2.87 -0.10 -5.16
N ARG A 10 1.68 -0.58 -5.47
CA ARG A 10 1.33 -1.09 -6.79
C ARG A 10 0.06 -0.44 -7.30
N MET A 11 -0.18 -0.58 -8.59
CA MET A 11 -1.33 0.00 -9.27
C MET A 11 -2.06 -1.07 -10.05
N ARG A 12 -3.38 -0.90 -10.15
CA ARG A 12 -4.25 -1.77 -10.94
C ARG A 12 -5.11 -0.91 -11.86
N ASP A 13 -5.16 -1.27 -13.14
CA ASP A 13 -5.98 -0.58 -14.11
C ASP A 13 -7.46 -0.79 -13.82
N ARG A 14 -8.24 0.28 -14.03
CA ARG A 14 -9.69 0.26 -13.89
C ARG A 14 -10.34 0.61 -15.24
N ARG A 15 -11.62 0.25 -15.39
CA ARG A 15 -12.34 0.45 -16.64
C ARG A 15 -12.60 1.92 -16.98
N ASN A 16 -12.61 2.79 -16.00
CA ASN A 16 -12.97 4.20 -16.17
C ASN A 16 -11.77 5.10 -16.47
N GLY A 17 -10.66 4.55 -16.94
CA GLY A 17 -9.47 5.34 -17.27
C GLY A 17 -8.67 5.78 -16.06
N THR A 18 -8.88 5.15 -14.92
CA THR A 18 -8.10 5.41 -13.71
C THR A 18 -7.35 4.16 -13.28
N LYS A 19 -6.39 4.34 -12.37
CA LYS A 19 -5.71 3.24 -11.72
C LYS A 19 -5.94 3.32 -10.22
N SER A 20 -6.27 2.20 -9.60
CA SER A 20 -6.37 2.12 -8.14
C SER A 20 -5.01 1.78 -7.55
N LEU A 21 -4.74 2.37 -6.39
CA LEU A 21 -3.49 2.13 -5.67
C LEU A 21 -3.71 1.13 -4.54
N PHE A 22 -2.77 0.22 -4.37
CA PHE A 22 -2.83 -0.75 -3.28
C PHE A 22 -1.42 -1.08 -2.81
N LEU A 23 -1.34 -1.62 -1.60
CA LEU A 23 -0.08 -2.09 -1.03
C LEU A 23 0.01 -3.60 -1.22
N ASP A 24 1.20 -4.05 -1.57
CA ASP A 24 1.52 -5.46 -1.76
C ASP A 24 2.55 -5.85 -0.69
N PHE A 25 2.17 -6.78 0.16
CA PHE A 25 3.00 -7.25 1.27
C PHE A 25 3.69 -8.56 0.89
N TRP A 26 4.99 -8.62 1.10
CA TRP A 26 5.73 -9.85 0.83
C TRP A 26 6.56 -10.24 2.04
N PRO A 27 6.45 -11.44 2.52
CA PRO A 27 5.53 -12.53 2.12
C PRO A 27 4.09 -12.36 2.61
N GLY A 28 3.76 -11.24 3.17
CA GLY A 28 2.50 -10.97 3.79
C GLY A 28 2.65 -10.83 5.28
N TYR A 29 1.62 -10.37 5.96
CA TYR A 29 1.61 -10.33 7.41
C TYR A 29 0.29 -10.83 7.95
N ARG A 30 0.34 -11.35 9.17
CA ARG A 30 -0.85 -11.88 9.82
C ARG A 30 -1.44 -10.82 10.74
N ASP A 31 -2.72 -10.53 10.52
CA ASP A 31 -3.46 -9.60 11.35
C ASP A 31 -3.58 -10.19 12.77
N PRO A 32 -3.11 -9.48 13.81
CA PRO A 32 -3.18 -10.01 15.17
C PRO A 32 -4.60 -10.18 15.70
N GLU A 33 -5.57 -9.46 15.16
CA GLU A 33 -6.96 -9.57 15.62
C GLU A 33 -7.70 -10.71 14.95
N THR A 34 -7.59 -10.82 13.62
CA THR A 34 -8.35 -11.80 12.84
C THR A 34 -7.55 -13.05 12.50
N MET A 35 -6.25 -13.00 12.66
CA MET A 35 -5.31 -14.08 12.29
C MET A 35 -5.29 -14.35 10.78
N GLU A 36 -5.84 -13.49 9.98
CA GLU A 36 -5.81 -13.62 8.53
C GLU A 36 -4.47 -13.19 7.96
N LEU A 37 -4.03 -13.88 6.92
CA LEU A 37 -2.82 -13.50 6.19
C LEU A 37 -3.17 -12.40 5.19
N ILE A 38 -2.57 -11.23 5.37
CA ILE A 38 -2.80 -10.08 4.51
C ILE A 38 -1.66 -9.95 3.51
N ARG A 39 -1.98 -9.99 2.23
CA ARG A 39 -1.03 -9.82 1.14
C ARG A 39 -1.22 -8.52 0.38
N ARG A 40 -2.44 -8.00 0.35
CA ARG A 40 -2.78 -6.78 -0.38
C ARG A 40 -3.74 -5.95 0.44
N ARG A 41 -3.58 -4.64 0.31
CA ARG A 41 -4.47 -3.71 1.00
C ARG A 41 -4.75 -2.53 0.08
N SER A 42 -6.02 -2.33 -0.27
CA SER A 42 -6.43 -1.18 -1.07
C SER A 42 -6.30 0.11 -0.24
N LEU A 43 -5.80 1.16 -0.88
CA LEU A 43 -5.67 2.46 -0.22
C LEU A 43 -6.88 3.35 -0.42
N GLY A 44 -7.79 2.99 -1.33
CA GLY A 44 -8.91 3.85 -1.69
C GLY A 44 -8.49 5.11 -2.45
N LEU A 45 -7.28 5.11 -3.00
CA LEU A 45 -6.73 6.22 -3.78
C LEU A 45 -6.67 5.83 -5.25
N TYR A 46 -6.89 6.82 -6.11
CA TYR A 46 -6.94 6.61 -7.55
C TYR A 46 -6.12 7.68 -8.26
N ILE A 47 -5.52 7.31 -9.38
CA ILE A 47 -4.83 8.25 -10.27
C ILE A 47 -5.36 8.10 -11.69
N TYR A 48 -5.11 9.10 -12.52
CA TYR A 48 -5.46 9.01 -13.94
C TYR A 48 -4.48 8.09 -14.65
N ALA A 49 -5.00 7.13 -15.43
CA ALA A 49 -4.14 6.21 -16.18
C ALA A 49 -3.33 6.92 -17.25
N ASN A 50 -3.99 7.88 -17.94
CA ASN A 50 -3.36 8.66 -19.01
C ASN A 50 -3.67 10.14 -18.78
N PRO A 51 -2.88 10.83 -17.95
CA PRO A 51 -3.13 12.24 -17.70
C PRO A 51 -2.95 13.05 -18.99
N THR A 52 -3.94 13.89 -19.30
CA THR A 52 -3.98 14.64 -20.57
C THR A 52 -3.61 16.11 -20.42
N ASN A 53 -3.57 16.61 -19.20
CA ASN A 53 -3.24 18.02 -18.94
C ASN A 53 -2.41 18.15 -17.67
N ALA A 54 -1.92 19.37 -17.43
CA ALA A 54 -1.04 19.64 -16.29
C ALA A 54 -1.73 19.41 -14.95
N GLN A 55 -3.03 19.72 -14.85
CA GLN A 55 -3.78 19.53 -13.62
C GLN A 55 -3.90 18.06 -13.25
N GLN A 56 -4.15 17.19 -14.22
CA GLN A 56 -4.23 15.75 -13.99
C GLN A 56 -2.89 15.18 -13.59
N LYS A 57 -1.80 15.64 -14.21
CA LYS A 57 -0.45 15.22 -13.85
C LYS A 57 -0.12 15.61 -12.42
N GLN A 58 -0.45 16.85 -12.04
CA GLN A 58 -0.22 17.34 -10.69
C GLN A 58 -1.04 16.56 -9.66
N TYR A 59 -2.29 16.27 -9.99
CA TYR A 59 -3.14 15.43 -9.15
C TYR A 59 -2.50 14.06 -8.89
N ASN A 60 -2.02 13.42 -9.96
CA ASN A 60 -1.36 12.11 -9.83
C ASN A 60 -0.14 12.19 -8.91
N GLU A 61 0.69 13.23 -9.06
CA GLU A 61 1.87 13.40 -8.22
C GLU A 61 1.51 13.54 -6.74
N ILE A 62 0.47 14.33 -6.44
CA ILE A 62 0.01 14.52 -5.07
C ILE A 62 -0.50 13.20 -4.48
N ILE A 63 -1.32 12.47 -5.23
CA ILE A 63 -1.88 11.19 -4.77
C ILE A 63 -0.78 10.15 -4.58
N LEU A 64 0.18 10.07 -5.50
CA LEU A 64 1.30 9.14 -5.37
C LEU A 64 2.16 9.48 -4.17
N SER A 65 2.36 10.75 -3.88
CA SER A 65 3.10 11.18 -2.69
C SER A 65 2.38 10.78 -1.41
N LYS A 66 1.07 10.96 -1.35
CA LYS A 66 0.26 10.50 -0.20
C LYS A 66 0.35 8.98 -0.03
N ALA A 67 0.24 8.25 -1.12
CA ALA A 67 0.31 6.80 -1.10
C ALA A 67 1.68 6.32 -0.59
N GLU A 68 2.75 6.99 -0.96
CA GLU A 68 4.11 6.64 -0.51
C GLU A 68 4.27 6.89 0.99
N VAL A 69 3.71 7.97 1.51
CA VAL A 69 3.71 8.23 2.96
C VAL A 69 2.96 7.13 3.70
N ILE A 70 1.80 6.74 3.18
CA ILE A 70 1.02 5.65 3.78
C ILE A 70 1.80 4.35 3.75
N ARG A 71 2.45 4.04 2.63
CA ARG A 71 3.28 2.84 2.50
C ARG A 71 4.37 2.81 3.57
N CYS A 72 5.07 3.92 3.75
CA CYS A 72 6.14 4.01 4.75
C CYS A 72 5.60 3.77 6.16
N ARG A 73 4.47 4.38 6.50
CA ARG A 73 3.86 4.21 7.82
C ARG A 73 3.43 2.78 8.06
N VAL A 74 2.79 2.17 7.06
CA VAL A 74 2.33 0.78 7.16
C VAL A 74 3.54 -0.15 7.33
N PHE A 75 4.61 0.10 6.60
CA PHE A 75 5.82 -0.69 6.72
C PHE A 75 6.41 -0.62 8.13
N ILE A 76 6.47 0.58 8.70
CA ILE A 76 6.96 0.78 10.05
C ILE A 76 6.07 0.03 11.06
N ASP A 77 4.75 0.14 10.91
CA ASP A 77 3.80 -0.54 11.80
C ASP A 77 3.95 -2.05 11.74
N VAL A 78 4.10 -2.60 10.54
CA VAL A 78 4.29 -4.04 10.34
C VAL A 78 5.58 -4.51 11.02
N ILE A 79 6.66 -3.74 10.89
CA ILE A 79 7.94 -4.08 11.53
C ILE A 79 7.81 -4.02 13.04
N ARG A 80 7.11 -3.02 13.58
CA ARG A 80 6.88 -2.89 15.03
C ARG A 80 6.11 -4.08 15.58
N ASP A 81 5.04 -4.47 14.90
CA ASP A 81 4.24 -5.62 15.33
C ASP A 81 5.07 -6.89 15.35
N CYS A 82 5.90 -7.09 14.35
CA CYS A 82 6.81 -8.23 14.31
C CYS A 82 7.81 -8.19 15.48
N ARG A 83 8.33 -7.00 15.80
CA ARG A 83 9.26 -6.83 16.92
C ARG A 83 8.60 -7.11 18.26
N LEU A 84 7.36 -6.63 18.43
CA LEU A 84 6.61 -6.86 19.67
C LEU A 84 6.37 -8.34 19.89
N ILE A 85 6.03 -9.06 18.83
CA ILE A 85 5.81 -10.51 18.89
C ILE A 85 7.11 -11.23 19.24
N LEU A 86 8.24 -10.79 18.69
CA LEU A 86 9.54 -11.41 18.94
C LEU A 86 10.06 -11.18 20.35
N ARG A 87 9.63 -10.11 21.01
CA ARG A 87 10.03 -9.81 22.39
C ARG A 87 9.34 -10.69 23.42
N ASN A 88 8.20 -11.21 23.06
CA ASN A 88 7.44 -12.07 23.96
C ASN A 88 7.75 -13.54 23.71
#